data_89f0ada01816c2d451b91538141b1f13
#
_entry.id   89f0ada01816c2d451b91538141b1f13
#
_cell.length_a   1.000
_cell.length_b   1.000
_cell.length_c   1.000
_cell.angle_alpha   90.00
_cell.angle_beta   90.00
_cell.angle_gamma   90.00
#
_symmetry.space_group_name_H-M   'P 1'
#
loop_
_entity.id
_entity.type
_entity.pdbx_description
1 polymer ?
#
loop_
_entity_poly.entity_id
_entity_poly.type
_entity_poly.pdbx_seq_one_letter_code
_entity_poly.pdbx_strand_id
1 'polypeptide(L)'
;MSASRSPTVLPADAPIEEERIPGYDPKRFLPVNPGDLLNNRYKIVAKVGWGTTSTVWLAQDTQRWWWNSNRYVTVKVTASDCVDDETAKHEQIITRHLKRNPSHDGFPFVRTMLDNFEAQGQNGPHLCLVYEPMREPLWLFQRRWENGKLPPALLKVYLRFLLRGLDYLHSECHIIHTDLKLDNILLGFEHPSVLEDFVQKQAENPMPRKIKDGRSIYLSHNDFGPPKSFGILPKIADFGLAQSGEGSEPLMHPIQPPLFHAPEVLLGTSWTYSADIWNLGVLIWNMMEGRDLFAHIRSSQGDYDVRAHLAEMIALLGAPPKILIDREIRWSGVKWSHAVPNSEGKLCETAREYFGGPFFNSEGEFMHKDLIPTDLRLEDSVLSLEGEDKRLFLNFIKQMLQWLPEDRKTAKELLEDPWLQAKSS
;
A
#
# COMPACT_ATOMS: atom_id res chain seq x y z
N MET A 1 -16.06 -34.26 -19.87
CA MET A 1 -16.66 -33.15 -19.11
C MET A 1 -16.53 -33.51 -17.65
N SER A 2 -15.61 -32.89 -16.91
CA SER A 2 -15.48 -33.06 -15.47
C SER A 2 -16.72 -32.47 -14.81
N ALA A 3 -17.39 -33.23 -13.90
CA ALA A 3 -18.54 -32.71 -13.18
C ALA A 3 -18.05 -31.55 -12.26
N SER A 4 -18.59 -30.35 -12.44
CA SER A 4 -18.35 -29.21 -11.55
C SER A 4 -18.72 -29.60 -10.13
N ARG A 5 -17.78 -29.44 -9.18
CA ARG A 5 -18.07 -29.66 -7.76
C ARG A 5 -18.98 -28.57 -7.23
N SER A 6 -19.87 -28.92 -6.29
CA SER A 6 -20.61 -27.86 -5.58
C SER A 6 -19.69 -27.06 -4.69
N PRO A 7 -19.89 -25.70 -4.61
CA PRO A 7 -19.07 -24.87 -3.74
C PRO A 7 -19.16 -25.31 -2.27
N THR A 8 -18.04 -25.27 -1.57
CA THR A 8 -18.00 -25.50 -0.12
C THR A 8 -18.80 -24.42 0.59
N VAL A 9 -19.76 -24.83 1.42
CA VAL A 9 -20.55 -23.90 2.25
C VAL A 9 -19.86 -23.73 3.60
N LEU A 10 -19.55 -22.49 3.96
CA LEU A 10 -18.92 -22.11 5.22
C LEU A 10 -19.98 -21.83 6.30
N PRO A 11 -19.64 -21.97 7.61
CA PRO A 11 -20.53 -21.63 8.71
C PRO A 11 -21.01 -20.17 8.61
N ALA A 12 -22.30 -19.92 8.84
CA ALA A 12 -22.91 -18.61 8.70
C ALA A 12 -22.51 -17.64 9.83
N ASP A 13 -22.11 -18.15 10.99
CA ASP A 13 -21.75 -17.40 12.19
C ASP A 13 -20.27 -16.95 12.22
N ALA A 14 -19.38 -17.60 11.47
CA ALA A 14 -17.97 -17.21 11.42
C ALA A 14 -17.74 -16.02 10.47
N PRO A 15 -17.23 -14.86 10.94
CA PRO A 15 -16.91 -13.74 10.06
C PRO A 15 -15.79 -14.11 9.08
N ILE A 16 -16.01 -13.82 7.79
CA ILE A 16 -15.00 -14.01 6.73
C ILE A 16 -14.79 -12.71 5.96
N GLU A 17 -13.60 -12.52 5.41
CA GLU A 17 -13.27 -11.43 4.49
C GLU A 17 -13.65 -10.04 5.05
N GLU A 18 -14.41 -9.26 4.27
CA GLU A 18 -14.90 -7.92 4.65
C GLU A 18 -15.75 -7.90 5.92
N GLU A 19 -16.33 -9.03 6.32
CA GLU A 19 -17.09 -9.10 7.58
C GLU A 19 -16.23 -8.92 8.85
N ARG A 20 -14.89 -9.02 8.72
CA ARG A 20 -13.93 -8.78 9.82
C ARG A 20 -13.66 -7.30 10.05
N ILE A 21 -14.14 -6.45 9.17
CA ILE A 21 -13.97 -4.99 9.29
C ILE A 21 -14.82 -4.49 10.47
N PRO A 22 -14.28 -3.71 11.39
CA PRO A 22 -15.07 -3.07 12.43
C PRO A 22 -16.20 -2.22 11.81
N GLY A 23 -17.43 -2.42 12.29
CA GLY A 23 -18.59 -1.71 11.75
C GLY A 23 -19.07 -2.18 10.38
N TYR A 24 -18.70 -3.41 9.95
CA TYR A 24 -19.21 -3.98 8.71
C TYR A 24 -20.74 -3.97 8.63
N ASP A 25 -21.27 -3.35 7.58
CA ASP A 25 -22.67 -3.41 7.20
C ASP A 25 -22.80 -4.06 5.81
N PRO A 26 -23.43 -5.24 5.69
CA PRO A 26 -23.60 -5.90 4.40
C PRO A 26 -24.38 -5.08 3.37
N LYS A 27 -25.23 -4.14 3.83
CA LYS A 27 -26.03 -3.28 2.94
C LYS A 27 -25.16 -2.32 2.12
N ARG A 28 -23.95 -2.01 2.60
CA ARG A 28 -22.98 -1.14 1.91
C ARG A 28 -22.32 -1.80 0.71
N PHE A 29 -22.26 -3.13 0.64
CA PHE A 29 -21.54 -3.88 -0.39
C PHE A 29 -22.47 -4.44 -1.44
N LEU A 30 -22.15 -4.29 -2.72
CA LEU A 30 -22.89 -4.89 -3.82
C LEU A 30 -22.79 -6.42 -3.74
N PRO A 31 -23.92 -7.14 -3.72
CA PRO A 31 -23.88 -8.60 -3.81
C PRO A 31 -23.51 -9.02 -5.24
N VAL A 32 -22.27 -9.47 -5.43
CA VAL A 32 -21.73 -9.94 -6.71
C VAL A 32 -21.51 -11.44 -6.65
N ASN A 33 -21.86 -12.15 -7.73
CA ASN A 33 -21.69 -13.59 -7.83
C ASN A 33 -20.91 -13.97 -9.11
N PRO A 34 -20.16 -15.08 -9.10
CA PRO A 34 -19.61 -15.64 -10.32
C PRO A 34 -20.69 -15.88 -11.36
N GLY A 35 -20.44 -15.42 -12.57
CA GLY A 35 -21.40 -15.46 -13.70
C GLY A 35 -22.19 -14.18 -13.91
N ASP A 36 -22.29 -13.28 -12.91
CA ASP A 36 -22.92 -11.97 -13.07
C ASP A 36 -22.24 -11.15 -14.16
N LEU A 37 -23.02 -10.36 -14.88
CA LEU A 37 -22.54 -9.49 -15.96
C LEU A 37 -22.65 -8.02 -15.52
N LEU A 38 -21.54 -7.41 -15.12
CA LEU A 38 -21.50 -6.00 -14.76
C LEU A 38 -21.33 -5.13 -16.01
N ASN A 39 -22.06 -4.00 -16.06
CA ASN A 39 -22.04 -3.07 -17.17
C ASN A 39 -22.24 -3.72 -18.55
N ASN A 40 -23.02 -4.78 -18.65
CA ASN A 40 -23.23 -5.58 -19.87
C ASN A 40 -21.92 -5.99 -20.60
N ARG A 41 -20.80 -6.04 -19.87
CA ARG A 41 -19.47 -6.27 -20.44
C ARG A 41 -18.59 -7.20 -19.58
N TYR A 42 -18.56 -7.01 -18.29
CA TYR A 42 -17.61 -7.67 -17.40
C TYR A 42 -18.27 -8.88 -16.72
N LYS A 43 -18.01 -10.07 -17.26
CA LYS A 43 -18.54 -11.33 -16.69
C LYS A 43 -17.65 -11.77 -15.52
N ILE A 44 -18.23 -11.78 -14.32
CA ILE A 44 -17.52 -12.12 -13.07
C ILE A 44 -17.09 -13.59 -13.06
N VAL A 45 -15.84 -13.82 -12.71
CA VAL A 45 -15.22 -15.15 -12.62
C VAL A 45 -15.02 -15.56 -11.16
N ALA A 46 -14.28 -14.74 -10.39
CA ALA A 46 -13.90 -15.07 -9.02
C ALA A 46 -13.66 -13.81 -8.19
N LYS A 47 -13.92 -13.87 -6.87
CA LYS A 47 -13.45 -12.87 -5.92
C LYS A 47 -11.96 -13.10 -5.69
N VAL A 48 -11.15 -12.08 -5.88
CA VAL A 48 -9.68 -12.14 -5.75
C VAL A 48 -9.15 -11.30 -4.58
N GLY A 49 -10.01 -10.50 -3.96
CA GLY A 49 -9.62 -9.69 -2.80
C GLY A 49 -10.78 -8.86 -2.24
N TRP A 50 -10.47 -8.12 -1.21
CA TRP A 50 -11.38 -7.20 -0.52
C TRP A 50 -10.58 -6.11 0.20
N GLY A 51 -11.25 -5.05 0.58
CA GLY A 51 -10.73 -3.95 1.39
C GLY A 51 -11.80 -3.39 2.31
N THR A 52 -11.48 -2.38 3.10
CA THR A 52 -12.40 -1.76 4.06
C THR A 52 -13.67 -1.22 3.42
N THR A 53 -13.58 -0.77 2.20
CA THR A 53 -14.68 -0.12 1.45
C THR A 53 -14.91 -0.73 0.08
N SER A 54 -14.38 -1.94 -0.21
CA SER A 54 -14.51 -2.53 -1.55
C SER A 54 -14.36 -4.04 -1.56
N THR A 55 -14.89 -4.66 -2.61
CA THR A 55 -14.60 -6.04 -3.02
C THR A 55 -13.95 -6.06 -4.39
N VAL A 56 -13.04 -7.02 -4.62
CA VAL A 56 -12.23 -7.09 -5.84
C VAL A 56 -12.49 -8.40 -6.57
N TRP A 57 -12.84 -8.31 -7.85
CA TRP A 57 -13.31 -9.44 -8.65
C TRP A 57 -12.51 -9.58 -9.94
N LEU A 58 -12.05 -10.78 -10.24
CA LEU A 58 -11.60 -11.14 -11.58
C LEU A 58 -12.82 -11.26 -12.48
N ALA A 59 -12.77 -10.64 -13.65
CA ALA A 59 -13.82 -10.69 -14.64
C ALA A 59 -13.26 -10.91 -16.03
N GLN A 60 -14.07 -11.50 -16.90
CA GLN A 60 -13.80 -11.60 -18.34
C GLN A 60 -14.44 -10.41 -19.05
N ASP A 61 -13.66 -9.68 -19.84
CA ASP A 61 -14.17 -8.64 -20.74
C ASP A 61 -14.78 -9.30 -21.98
N THR A 62 -16.09 -9.35 -22.06
CA THR A 62 -16.84 -10.02 -23.14
C THR A 62 -16.79 -9.29 -24.48
N GLN A 63 -16.34 -8.04 -24.49
CA GLN A 63 -16.14 -7.26 -25.72
C GLN A 63 -14.78 -7.50 -26.37
N ARG A 64 -13.88 -8.23 -25.69
CA ARG A 64 -12.59 -8.63 -26.24
C ARG A 64 -12.63 -10.03 -26.81
N TRP A 65 -11.97 -10.20 -27.94
CA TRP A 65 -11.92 -11.49 -28.64
C TRP A 65 -11.20 -12.54 -27.79
N TRP A 66 -11.62 -13.80 -27.92
CA TRP A 66 -11.08 -14.94 -27.14
C TRP A 66 -9.57 -15.17 -27.31
N TRP A 67 -8.98 -14.72 -28.42
CA TRP A 67 -7.52 -14.78 -28.66
C TRP A 67 -6.75 -13.58 -28.11
N ASN A 68 -7.43 -12.59 -27.54
CA ASN A 68 -6.77 -11.45 -26.92
C ASN A 68 -6.26 -11.85 -25.52
N SER A 69 -4.93 -11.79 -25.30
CA SER A 69 -4.30 -12.10 -24.01
C SER A 69 -4.82 -11.23 -22.87
N ASN A 70 -5.33 -10.03 -23.15
CA ASN A 70 -5.85 -9.08 -22.17
C ASN A 70 -7.38 -9.18 -22.00
N ARG A 71 -7.98 -10.36 -22.23
CA ARG A 71 -9.43 -10.56 -22.06
C ARG A 71 -9.93 -10.59 -20.63
N TYR A 72 -9.04 -10.68 -19.65
CA TYR A 72 -9.38 -10.62 -18.22
C TYR A 72 -9.05 -9.25 -17.66
N VAL A 73 -9.86 -8.83 -16.70
CA VAL A 73 -9.73 -7.58 -15.95
C VAL A 73 -10.01 -7.84 -14.48
N THR A 74 -9.57 -6.92 -13.62
CA THR A 74 -9.99 -6.86 -12.22
C THR A 74 -10.97 -5.71 -12.05
N VAL A 75 -12.12 -5.97 -11.42
CA VAL A 75 -13.13 -4.97 -11.09
C VAL A 75 -13.13 -4.76 -9.57
N LYS A 76 -12.75 -3.57 -9.12
CA LYS A 76 -12.87 -3.09 -7.73
C LYS A 76 -14.25 -2.45 -7.60
N VAL A 77 -15.14 -3.05 -6.80
CA VAL A 77 -16.50 -2.57 -6.56
C VAL A 77 -16.52 -1.90 -5.20
N THR A 78 -16.75 -0.59 -5.16
CA THR A 78 -16.76 0.19 -3.91
C THR A 78 -18.08 0.03 -3.17
N ALA A 79 -18.07 0.26 -1.86
CA ALA A 79 -19.29 0.34 -1.05
C ALA A 79 -20.17 1.51 -1.48
N SER A 80 -21.51 1.39 -1.31
CA SER A 80 -22.48 2.37 -1.82
C SER A 80 -22.36 3.75 -1.18
N ASP A 81 -22.00 3.83 0.11
CA ASP A 81 -21.79 5.10 0.82
C ASP A 81 -20.52 5.84 0.36
N CYS A 82 -19.59 5.14 -0.28
CA CYS A 82 -18.41 5.77 -0.86
C CYS A 82 -18.68 6.54 -2.17
N VAL A 83 -19.85 6.37 -2.81
CA VAL A 83 -20.18 7.10 -4.05
C VAL A 83 -20.52 8.57 -3.77
N ASP A 84 -21.13 8.83 -2.63
CA ASP A 84 -21.37 10.21 -2.16
C ASP A 84 -20.18 10.76 -1.34
N ASP A 85 -19.29 9.88 -0.86
CA ASP A 85 -18.05 10.23 -0.18
C ASP A 85 -16.98 10.65 -1.22
N GLU A 86 -16.25 11.68 -0.92
CA GLU A 86 -15.15 12.20 -1.76
C GLU A 86 -14.09 11.14 -2.06
N THR A 87 -13.98 10.09 -1.23
CA THR A 87 -12.91 9.07 -1.29
C THR A 87 -12.92 8.24 -2.58
N ALA A 88 -14.06 7.72 -3.02
CA ALA A 88 -14.10 6.91 -4.25
C ALA A 88 -13.95 7.77 -5.51
N LYS A 89 -14.55 8.99 -5.49
CA LYS A 89 -14.35 9.98 -6.54
C LYS A 89 -12.90 10.47 -6.56
N HIS A 90 -12.29 10.60 -5.39
CA HIS A 90 -10.88 10.95 -5.26
C HIS A 90 -9.98 9.92 -5.94
N GLU A 91 -10.12 8.61 -5.64
CA GLU A 91 -9.34 7.55 -6.32
C GLU A 91 -9.54 7.60 -7.84
N GLN A 92 -10.78 7.84 -8.30
CA GLN A 92 -11.08 7.96 -9.73
C GLN A 92 -10.37 9.16 -10.37
N ILE A 93 -10.35 10.32 -9.69
CA ILE A 93 -9.69 11.52 -10.17
C ILE A 93 -8.17 11.31 -10.23
N ILE A 94 -7.57 10.83 -9.13
CA ILE A 94 -6.14 10.54 -9.07
C ILE A 94 -5.73 9.56 -10.17
N THR A 95 -6.45 8.45 -10.32
CA THR A 95 -6.09 7.42 -11.31
C THR A 95 -6.22 7.88 -12.76
N ARG A 96 -7.04 8.90 -13.05
CA ARG A 96 -7.05 9.55 -14.37
C ARG A 96 -5.76 10.33 -14.63
N HIS A 97 -5.19 10.99 -13.62
CA HIS A 97 -3.92 11.72 -13.73
C HIS A 97 -2.74 10.78 -14.00
N LEU A 98 -2.82 9.53 -13.56
CA LEU A 98 -1.77 8.52 -13.81
C LEU A 98 -1.56 8.15 -15.28
N LYS A 99 -2.26 8.77 -16.22
CA LYS A 99 -2.08 8.56 -17.67
C LYS A 99 -1.46 9.75 -18.39
N ARG A 100 -0.91 10.73 -17.66
CA ARG A 100 -0.39 11.98 -18.23
C ARG A 100 0.72 11.77 -19.27
N ASN A 101 1.70 10.92 -18.96
CA ASN A 101 2.85 10.66 -19.85
C ASN A 101 3.16 9.16 -19.97
N PRO A 102 2.46 8.40 -20.84
CA PRO A 102 2.71 6.96 -21.02
C PRO A 102 4.09 6.62 -21.59
N SER A 103 4.84 7.61 -22.09
CA SER A 103 6.19 7.42 -22.63
C SER A 103 7.28 7.47 -21.56
N HIS A 104 6.96 7.85 -20.33
CA HIS A 104 7.91 7.87 -19.24
C HIS A 104 8.29 6.44 -18.82
N ASP A 105 9.57 6.21 -18.53
CA ASP A 105 10.12 4.88 -18.19
C ASP A 105 9.48 4.27 -16.93
N GLY A 106 8.90 5.07 -16.05
CA GLY A 106 8.21 4.66 -14.84
C GLY A 106 6.74 4.27 -15.04
N PHE A 107 6.10 4.70 -16.14
CA PHE A 107 4.69 4.43 -16.39
C PHE A 107 4.31 2.93 -16.29
N PRO A 108 5.11 1.96 -16.82
CA PRO A 108 4.79 0.54 -16.72
C PRO A 108 4.75 -0.01 -15.28
N PHE A 109 5.34 0.69 -14.31
CA PHE A 109 5.44 0.27 -12.91
C PHE A 109 4.40 0.92 -11.99
N VAL A 110 3.43 1.60 -12.59
CA VAL A 110 2.26 2.17 -11.90
C VAL A 110 1.01 1.50 -12.45
N ARG A 111 0.13 1.03 -11.58
CA ARG A 111 -1.13 0.40 -11.97
C ARG A 111 -2.15 1.46 -12.33
N THR A 112 -2.52 1.56 -13.61
CA THR A 112 -3.47 2.54 -14.11
C THR A 112 -4.86 1.94 -14.31
N MET A 113 -5.90 2.74 -14.07
CA MET A 113 -7.29 2.35 -14.33
C MET A 113 -7.54 2.21 -15.83
N LEU A 114 -8.16 1.10 -16.27
CA LEU A 114 -8.53 0.83 -17.66
C LEU A 114 -9.87 1.45 -18.02
N ASP A 115 -10.87 1.32 -17.12
CA ASP A 115 -12.26 1.75 -17.32
C ASP A 115 -12.91 2.02 -15.95
N ASN A 116 -14.07 2.67 -15.96
CA ASN A 116 -14.90 2.85 -14.76
C ASN A 116 -16.38 2.95 -15.17
N PHE A 117 -17.27 2.52 -14.27
CA PHE A 117 -18.71 2.61 -14.44
C PHE A 117 -19.42 2.56 -13.08
N GLU A 118 -20.71 2.87 -13.06
CA GLU A 118 -21.54 2.70 -11.87
C GLU A 118 -22.42 1.46 -12.00
N ALA A 119 -22.47 0.64 -10.95
CA ALA A 119 -23.40 -0.48 -10.84
C ALA A 119 -24.49 -0.12 -9.81
N GLN A 120 -25.75 -0.34 -10.19
CA GLN A 120 -26.88 -0.06 -9.31
C GLN A 120 -27.08 -1.21 -8.31
N GLY A 121 -27.00 -0.90 -7.02
CA GLY A 121 -27.36 -1.81 -5.92
C GLY A 121 -28.70 -1.49 -5.32
N GLN A 122 -29.16 -2.32 -4.36
CA GLN A 122 -30.43 -2.10 -3.66
C GLN A 122 -30.38 -0.84 -2.75
N ASN A 123 -29.20 -0.47 -2.25
CA ASN A 123 -29.00 0.62 -1.29
C ASN A 123 -28.23 1.79 -1.87
N GLY A 124 -28.14 1.90 -3.16
CA GLY A 124 -27.48 3.00 -3.87
C GLY A 124 -26.52 2.52 -4.97
N PRO A 125 -25.91 3.47 -5.69
CA PRO A 125 -24.92 3.16 -6.71
C PRO A 125 -23.60 2.73 -6.10
N HIS A 126 -22.84 1.93 -6.86
CA HIS A 126 -21.49 1.48 -6.53
C HIS A 126 -20.55 1.89 -7.65
N LEU A 127 -19.50 2.65 -7.34
CA LEU A 127 -18.45 2.93 -8.30
C LEU A 127 -17.61 1.66 -8.54
N CYS A 128 -17.46 1.31 -9.80
CA CYS A 128 -16.66 0.17 -10.24
C CYS A 128 -15.44 0.67 -10.99
N LEU A 129 -14.25 0.36 -10.52
CA LEU A 129 -12.98 0.70 -11.14
C LEU A 129 -12.38 -0.55 -11.77
N VAL A 130 -12.01 -0.46 -13.06
CA VAL A 130 -11.50 -1.60 -13.83
C VAL A 130 -10.01 -1.45 -14.04
N TYR A 131 -9.25 -2.49 -13.68
CA TYR A 131 -7.80 -2.54 -13.77
C TYR A 131 -7.31 -3.78 -14.52
N GLU A 132 -6.05 -3.78 -14.92
CA GLU A 132 -5.38 -5.02 -15.32
C GLU A 132 -5.35 -6.01 -14.14
N PRO A 133 -5.46 -7.32 -14.39
CA PRO A 133 -5.32 -8.31 -13.34
C PRO A 133 -3.89 -8.36 -12.84
N MET A 134 -3.73 -8.45 -11.52
CA MET A 134 -2.44 -8.64 -10.88
C MET A 134 -2.43 -9.98 -10.13
N ARG A 135 -1.26 -10.56 -9.99
CA ARG A 135 -1.09 -11.87 -9.38
C ARG A 135 -1.32 -11.84 -7.87
N GLU A 136 -0.44 -11.17 -7.15
CA GLU A 136 -0.44 -11.14 -5.69
C GLU A 136 0.31 -9.90 -5.18
N PRO A 137 0.04 -9.43 -3.97
CA PRO A 137 0.83 -8.36 -3.37
C PRO A 137 2.22 -8.87 -2.97
N LEU A 138 3.18 -7.94 -2.94
CA LEU A 138 4.59 -8.25 -2.73
C LEU A 138 4.85 -8.90 -1.35
N TRP A 139 4.06 -8.54 -0.31
CA TRP A 139 4.19 -9.17 1.00
C TRP A 139 3.89 -10.68 0.98
N LEU A 140 2.93 -11.12 0.14
CA LEU A 140 2.61 -12.54 -0.01
C LEU A 140 3.69 -13.27 -0.81
N PHE A 141 4.21 -12.62 -1.86
CA PHE A 141 5.32 -13.14 -2.64
C PHE A 141 6.60 -13.30 -1.80
N GLN A 142 6.91 -12.31 -0.93
CA GLN A 142 8.03 -12.31 -0.01
C GLN A 142 8.05 -13.55 0.91
N ARG A 143 6.89 -14.02 1.35
CA ARG A 143 6.76 -15.23 2.19
C ARG A 143 7.22 -16.53 1.54
N ARG A 144 7.50 -16.52 0.25
CA ARG A 144 8.03 -17.68 -0.48
C ARG A 144 9.52 -17.90 -0.21
N TRP A 145 10.21 -16.91 0.33
CA TRP A 145 11.61 -17.01 0.72
C TRP A 145 11.76 -17.26 2.22
N GLU A 146 12.88 -17.89 2.56
CA GLU A 146 13.23 -18.16 3.95
C GLU A 146 13.22 -16.87 4.78
N ASN A 147 12.57 -16.92 5.92
CA ASN A 147 12.40 -15.80 6.85
C ASN A 147 11.81 -14.53 6.21
N GLY A 148 11.13 -14.63 5.05
CA GLY A 148 10.57 -13.49 4.36
C GLY A 148 11.62 -12.50 3.83
N LYS A 149 12.84 -12.96 3.53
CA LYS A 149 13.91 -12.13 2.99
C LYS A 149 13.99 -12.28 1.47
N LEU A 150 13.84 -11.21 0.74
CA LEU A 150 14.08 -11.25 -0.69
C LEU A 150 15.58 -11.40 -0.99
N PRO A 151 15.97 -12.26 -1.96
CA PRO A 151 17.36 -12.31 -2.40
C PRO A 151 17.85 -10.92 -2.85
N PRO A 152 19.03 -10.45 -2.42
CA PRO A 152 19.51 -9.10 -2.71
C PRO A 152 19.49 -8.74 -4.21
N ALA A 153 19.81 -9.70 -5.07
CA ALA A 153 19.77 -9.50 -6.52
C ALA A 153 18.34 -9.19 -7.03
N LEU A 154 17.34 -9.91 -6.52
CA LEU A 154 15.93 -9.69 -6.88
C LEU A 154 15.43 -8.36 -6.30
N LEU A 155 15.78 -8.06 -5.05
CA LEU A 155 15.44 -6.81 -4.40
C LEU A 155 15.97 -5.60 -5.19
N LYS A 156 17.25 -5.61 -5.58
CA LYS A 156 17.85 -4.56 -6.42
C LYS A 156 17.09 -4.36 -7.74
N VAL A 157 16.64 -5.44 -8.38
CA VAL A 157 15.84 -5.37 -9.62
C VAL A 157 14.48 -4.72 -9.34
N TYR A 158 13.77 -5.17 -8.29
CA TYR A 158 12.46 -4.61 -7.95
C TYR A 158 12.55 -3.14 -7.56
N LEU A 159 13.59 -2.76 -6.81
CA LEU A 159 13.80 -1.35 -6.43
C LEU A 159 14.00 -0.44 -7.63
N ARG A 160 14.72 -0.88 -8.66
CA ARG A 160 14.83 -0.08 -9.90
C ARG A 160 13.49 0.18 -10.57
N PHE A 161 12.57 -0.78 -10.51
CA PHE A 161 11.22 -0.61 -11.05
C PHE A 161 10.36 0.29 -10.15
N LEU A 162 10.39 0.08 -8.84
CA LEU A 162 9.64 0.90 -7.88
C LEU A 162 10.11 2.35 -7.89
N LEU A 163 11.42 2.59 -7.93
CA LEU A 163 11.99 3.94 -8.03
C LEU A 163 11.59 4.64 -9.33
N ARG A 164 11.57 3.93 -10.48
CA ARG A 164 11.04 4.51 -11.72
C ARG A 164 9.54 4.83 -11.60
N GLY A 165 8.76 3.94 -10.98
CA GLY A 165 7.35 4.19 -10.72
C GLY A 165 7.12 5.41 -9.84
N LEU A 166 7.91 5.58 -8.75
CA LEU A 166 7.84 6.75 -7.87
C LEU A 166 8.33 8.02 -8.59
N ASP A 167 9.39 7.95 -9.39
CA ASP A 167 9.82 9.09 -10.20
C ASP A 167 8.70 9.57 -11.13
N TYR A 168 8.02 8.64 -11.80
CA TYR A 168 6.85 8.95 -12.62
C TYR A 168 5.72 9.62 -11.83
N LEU A 169 5.38 9.05 -10.65
CA LEU A 169 4.33 9.63 -9.79
C LEU A 169 4.67 11.04 -9.35
N HIS A 170 5.92 11.26 -8.93
CA HIS A 170 6.35 12.53 -8.33
C HIS A 170 6.62 13.61 -9.39
N SER A 171 7.34 13.27 -10.49
CA SER A 171 7.80 14.27 -11.46
C SER A 171 6.79 14.55 -12.57
N GLU A 172 6.01 13.53 -12.99
CA GLU A 172 5.10 13.66 -14.12
C GLU A 172 3.63 13.80 -13.70
N CYS A 173 3.22 12.99 -12.72
CA CYS A 173 1.85 13.01 -12.23
C CYS A 173 1.62 14.01 -11.10
N HIS A 174 2.68 14.43 -10.42
CA HIS A 174 2.63 15.25 -9.21
C HIS A 174 1.75 14.65 -8.12
N ILE A 175 1.82 13.33 -7.96
CA ILE A 175 1.06 12.54 -6.99
C ILE A 175 2.00 12.02 -5.91
N ILE A 176 1.57 12.16 -4.64
CA ILE A 176 2.17 11.55 -3.47
C ILE A 176 1.30 10.36 -3.09
N HIS A 177 1.88 9.17 -2.99
CA HIS A 177 1.11 7.94 -2.76
C HIS A 177 0.51 7.87 -1.35
N THR A 178 1.27 8.30 -0.35
CA THR A 178 0.92 8.40 1.08
C THR A 178 0.64 7.08 1.82
N ASP A 179 0.36 5.98 1.12
CA ASP A 179 0.11 4.65 1.70
C ASP A 179 0.98 3.57 1.03
N LEU A 180 2.26 3.89 0.77
CA LEU A 180 3.19 2.95 0.16
C LEU A 180 3.57 1.84 1.16
N LYS A 181 3.09 0.62 0.89
CA LYS A 181 3.35 -0.59 1.68
C LYS A 181 3.35 -1.82 0.77
N LEU A 182 3.83 -2.95 1.27
CA LEU A 182 3.96 -4.18 0.46
C LEU A 182 2.61 -4.73 -0.04
N ASP A 183 1.51 -4.37 0.63
CA ASP A 183 0.14 -4.68 0.19
C ASP A 183 -0.23 -3.95 -1.10
N ASN A 184 0.28 -2.73 -1.28
CA ASN A 184 0.00 -1.83 -2.39
C ASN A 184 1.05 -1.92 -3.51
N ILE A 185 1.98 -2.86 -3.41
CA ILE A 185 2.90 -3.25 -4.48
C ILE A 185 2.43 -4.59 -5.02
N LEU A 186 1.80 -4.58 -6.19
CA LEU A 186 1.24 -5.78 -6.80
C LEU A 186 2.18 -6.33 -7.88
N LEU A 187 2.25 -7.64 -7.97
CA LEU A 187 3.05 -8.33 -8.98
C LEU A 187 2.22 -8.68 -10.21
N GLY A 188 2.78 -8.49 -11.39
CA GLY A 188 2.17 -8.88 -12.64
C GLY A 188 2.16 -10.40 -12.84
N PHE A 189 1.61 -10.86 -13.96
CA PHE A 189 1.70 -12.26 -14.35
C PHE A 189 2.90 -12.49 -15.26
N GLU A 190 3.61 -13.57 -15.03
CA GLU A 190 4.72 -14.00 -15.86
C GLU A 190 4.29 -14.45 -17.26
N HIS A 191 3.07 -14.96 -17.39
CA HIS A 191 2.47 -15.39 -18.66
C HIS A 191 0.94 -15.37 -18.59
N PRO A 192 0.24 -14.98 -19.69
CA PRO A 192 -1.23 -14.95 -19.73
C PRO A 192 -1.90 -16.29 -19.41
N SER A 193 -1.26 -17.44 -19.74
CA SER A 193 -1.81 -18.76 -19.45
C SER A 193 -2.05 -19.04 -17.97
N VAL A 194 -1.39 -18.31 -17.05
CA VAL A 194 -1.62 -18.46 -15.60
C VAL A 194 -3.05 -18.07 -15.24
N LEU A 195 -3.56 -16.99 -15.85
CA LEU A 195 -4.95 -16.58 -15.66
C LEU A 195 -5.93 -17.56 -16.29
N GLU A 196 -5.59 -18.11 -17.45
CA GLU A 196 -6.42 -19.11 -18.14
C GLU A 196 -6.54 -20.40 -17.32
N ASP A 197 -5.39 -20.91 -16.83
CA ASP A 197 -5.33 -22.06 -15.94
C ASP A 197 -6.16 -21.82 -14.64
N PHE A 198 -6.06 -20.61 -14.08
CA PHE A 198 -6.81 -20.22 -12.88
C PHE A 198 -8.32 -20.24 -13.16
N VAL A 199 -8.76 -19.62 -14.24
CA VAL A 199 -10.19 -19.57 -14.61
C VAL A 199 -10.77 -20.95 -14.88
N GLN A 200 -10.00 -21.84 -15.52
CA GLN A 200 -10.39 -23.22 -15.72
C GLN A 200 -10.55 -23.95 -14.37
N LYS A 201 -9.59 -23.79 -13.46
CA LYS A 201 -9.66 -24.38 -12.12
C LYS A 201 -10.84 -23.86 -11.30
N GLN A 202 -11.22 -22.57 -11.45
CA GLN A 202 -12.40 -22.02 -10.79
C GLN A 202 -13.70 -22.67 -11.26
N ALA A 203 -13.80 -23.04 -12.54
CA ALA A 203 -14.96 -23.76 -13.06
C ALA A 203 -15.09 -25.19 -12.50
N GLU A 204 -13.95 -25.84 -12.19
CA GLU A 204 -13.88 -27.18 -11.62
C GLU A 204 -14.04 -27.18 -10.08
N ASN A 205 -13.47 -26.19 -9.40
CA ASN A 205 -13.46 -26.03 -7.95
C ASN A 205 -13.93 -24.62 -7.57
N PRO A 206 -15.24 -24.38 -7.49
CA PRO A 206 -15.81 -23.09 -7.16
C PRO A 206 -15.40 -22.61 -5.76
N MET A 207 -15.26 -21.28 -5.61
CA MET A 207 -14.88 -20.65 -4.34
C MET A 207 -15.79 -21.06 -3.20
N PRO A 208 -15.24 -21.29 -1.99
CA PRO A 208 -16.03 -21.42 -0.77
C PRO A 208 -16.87 -20.16 -0.55
N ARG A 209 -18.09 -20.37 -0.08
CA ARG A 209 -19.00 -19.27 0.24
C ARG A 209 -19.81 -19.56 1.49
N LYS A 210 -20.29 -18.53 2.13
CA LYS A 210 -21.36 -18.65 3.10
C LYS A 210 -22.61 -17.93 2.59
N ILE A 211 -23.76 -18.36 3.07
CA ILE A 211 -25.04 -17.72 2.80
C ILE A 211 -25.54 -17.12 4.11
N LYS A 212 -25.76 -15.81 4.12
CA LYS A 212 -26.29 -15.07 5.26
C LYS A 212 -27.32 -14.07 4.76
N ASP A 213 -28.51 -14.09 5.33
CA ASP A 213 -29.63 -13.20 4.97
C ASP A 213 -29.93 -13.17 3.46
N GLY A 214 -29.89 -14.36 2.81
CA GLY A 214 -30.13 -14.50 1.37
C GLY A 214 -28.98 -14.05 0.46
N ARG A 215 -27.86 -13.58 1.01
CA ARG A 215 -26.68 -13.10 0.30
C ARG A 215 -25.55 -14.12 0.35
N SER A 216 -24.84 -14.31 -0.76
CA SER A 216 -23.60 -15.08 -0.80
C SER A 216 -22.41 -14.17 -0.50
N ILE A 217 -21.56 -14.59 0.45
CA ILE A 217 -20.28 -13.97 0.76
C ILE A 217 -19.21 -15.00 0.42
N TYR A 218 -18.30 -14.64 -0.52
CA TYR A 218 -17.27 -15.54 -1.04
C TYR A 218 -15.95 -15.32 -0.34
N LEU A 219 -15.24 -16.41 -0.06
CA LEU A 219 -13.84 -16.35 0.32
C LEU A 219 -12.99 -16.00 -0.91
N SER A 220 -12.11 -15.04 -0.79
CA SER A 220 -11.22 -14.66 -1.90
C SER A 220 -10.34 -15.82 -2.32
N HIS A 221 -10.17 -15.98 -3.62
CA HIS A 221 -9.29 -16.96 -4.22
C HIS A 221 -8.29 -16.25 -5.13
N ASN A 222 -7.05 -16.17 -4.68
CA ASN A 222 -5.94 -15.54 -5.38
C ASN A 222 -4.70 -16.45 -5.45
N ASP A 223 -4.88 -17.76 -5.31
CA ASP A 223 -3.81 -18.74 -5.50
C ASP A 223 -3.66 -19.08 -6.99
N PHE A 224 -2.73 -18.42 -7.63
CA PHE A 224 -2.35 -18.66 -9.03
C PHE A 224 -1.25 -19.73 -9.19
N GLY A 225 -0.93 -20.45 -8.13
CA GLY A 225 0.14 -21.42 -8.07
C GLY A 225 1.55 -20.80 -7.94
N PRO A 226 2.62 -21.60 -7.92
CA PRO A 226 3.97 -21.06 -7.84
C PRO A 226 4.35 -20.30 -9.12
N PRO A 227 5.17 -19.23 -9.01
CA PRO A 227 5.72 -18.55 -10.18
C PRO A 227 6.51 -19.51 -11.08
N LYS A 228 6.28 -19.44 -12.37
CA LYS A 228 6.97 -20.25 -13.38
C LYS A 228 8.29 -19.59 -13.87
N SER A 229 8.45 -18.28 -13.60
CA SER A 229 9.67 -17.52 -13.94
C SER A 229 9.81 -16.30 -13.01
N PHE A 230 10.99 -15.69 -13.00
CA PHE A 230 11.27 -14.46 -12.25
C PHE A 230 10.94 -13.17 -13.05
N GLY A 231 10.38 -13.29 -14.25
CA GLY A 231 9.97 -12.14 -15.07
C GLY A 231 8.69 -11.43 -14.58
N ILE A 232 8.44 -11.46 -13.28
CA ILE A 232 7.28 -10.86 -12.63
C ILE A 232 7.65 -9.44 -12.23
N LEU A 233 6.95 -8.45 -12.80
CA LEU A 233 7.24 -7.04 -12.54
C LEU A 233 6.33 -6.48 -11.46
N PRO A 234 6.88 -5.69 -10.50
CA PRO A 234 6.08 -5.00 -9.50
C PRO A 234 5.42 -3.76 -10.10
N LYS A 235 4.23 -3.42 -9.60
CA LYS A 235 3.54 -2.16 -9.87
C LYS A 235 3.04 -1.55 -8.58
N ILE A 236 3.20 -0.23 -8.46
CA ILE A 236 2.60 0.58 -7.39
C ILE A 236 1.11 0.68 -7.69
N ALA A 237 0.27 0.41 -6.70
CA ALA A 237 -1.19 0.31 -6.83
C ALA A 237 -1.90 0.89 -5.60
N ASP A 238 -3.20 1.04 -5.69
CA ASP A 238 -4.10 1.57 -4.66
C ASP A 238 -3.84 3.04 -4.30
N PHE A 239 -4.42 3.91 -5.11
CA PHE A 239 -4.28 5.37 -5.00
C PHE A 239 -5.44 6.03 -4.24
N GLY A 240 -6.20 5.26 -3.45
CA GLY A 240 -7.35 5.77 -2.70
C GLY A 240 -7.01 6.84 -1.65
N LEU A 241 -5.79 6.82 -1.13
CA LEU A 241 -5.28 7.81 -0.16
C LEU A 241 -4.28 8.81 -0.77
N ALA A 242 -3.90 8.64 -2.04
CA ALA A 242 -2.91 9.48 -2.70
C ALA A 242 -3.33 10.95 -2.74
N GLN A 243 -2.36 11.86 -2.72
CA GLN A 243 -2.60 13.30 -2.69
C GLN A 243 -1.91 14.00 -3.85
N SER A 244 -2.51 15.10 -4.32
CA SER A 244 -1.84 15.97 -5.28
C SER A 244 -0.79 16.83 -4.59
N GLY A 245 0.41 16.86 -5.14
CA GLY A 245 1.49 17.75 -4.70
C GLY A 245 1.50 19.11 -5.42
N GLU A 246 0.52 19.40 -6.30
CA GLU A 246 0.43 20.66 -7.08
C GLU A 246 -0.20 21.81 -6.30
N GLY A 247 -0.68 21.60 -5.07
CA GLY A 247 -1.33 22.65 -4.27
C GLY A 247 -0.36 23.70 -3.72
N SER A 248 -0.87 24.90 -3.43
CA SER A 248 -0.11 25.97 -2.75
C SER A 248 -0.12 25.85 -1.23
N GLU A 249 -1.08 25.11 -0.69
CA GLU A 249 -1.26 24.92 0.76
C GLU A 249 -0.37 23.78 1.26
N PRO A 250 0.28 23.94 2.44
CA PRO A 250 1.07 22.88 3.04
C PRO A 250 0.20 21.66 3.39
N LEU A 251 0.65 20.48 2.97
CA LEU A 251 0.02 19.22 3.35
C LEU A 251 0.47 18.82 4.75
N MET A 252 -0.44 18.74 5.73
CA MET A 252 -0.11 18.50 7.16
C MET A 252 -1.03 17.49 7.85
N HIS A 253 -2.11 17.03 7.19
CA HIS A 253 -3.00 16.03 7.78
C HIS A 253 -2.29 14.67 7.93
N PRO A 254 -2.77 13.78 8.82
CA PRO A 254 -2.17 12.46 9.00
C PRO A 254 -2.21 11.64 7.73
N ILE A 255 -1.09 11.02 7.42
CA ILE A 255 -0.91 10.06 6.31
C ILE A 255 -0.11 8.87 6.81
N GLN A 256 -0.01 7.83 6.02
CA GLN A 256 0.80 6.63 6.25
C GLN A 256 0.25 5.72 7.36
N PRO A 257 0.42 4.41 7.25
CA PRO A 257 0.16 3.49 8.36
C PRO A 257 1.19 3.68 9.50
N PRO A 258 0.85 3.32 10.75
CA PRO A 258 1.69 3.55 11.92
C PRO A 258 3.16 3.15 11.77
N LEU A 259 3.44 1.98 11.18
CA LEU A 259 4.81 1.48 10.98
C LEU A 259 5.65 2.37 10.04
N PHE A 260 4.99 3.11 9.16
CA PHE A 260 5.61 3.86 8.07
C PHE A 260 5.61 5.37 8.27
N HIS A 261 5.11 5.87 9.40
CA HIS A 261 5.08 7.31 9.65
C HIS A 261 6.46 7.94 9.51
N ALA A 262 6.57 8.94 8.65
CA ALA A 262 7.75 9.76 8.54
C ALA A 262 7.84 10.78 9.71
N PRO A 263 9.05 11.25 10.09
CA PRO A 263 9.21 12.18 11.20
C PRO A 263 8.35 13.43 11.09
N GLU A 264 8.29 14.04 9.91
CA GLU A 264 7.48 15.24 9.63
C GLU A 264 5.99 15.01 9.83
N VAL A 265 5.51 13.78 9.57
CA VAL A 265 4.11 13.39 9.79
C VAL A 265 3.82 13.32 11.28
N LEU A 266 4.66 12.61 12.06
CA LEU A 266 4.50 12.48 13.51
C LEU A 266 4.62 13.82 14.24
N LEU A 267 5.50 14.68 13.77
CA LEU A 267 5.75 15.99 14.36
C LEU A 267 4.77 17.06 13.85
N GLY A 268 3.83 16.69 12.98
CA GLY A 268 2.80 17.59 12.47
C GLY A 268 3.36 18.76 11.68
N THR A 269 4.44 18.54 10.96
CA THR A 269 5.00 19.50 10.00
C THR A 269 4.52 19.18 8.59
N SER A 270 4.81 20.04 7.61
CA SER A 270 4.40 19.77 6.25
C SER A 270 5.17 18.61 5.63
N TRP A 271 4.48 17.78 4.88
CA TRP A 271 5.06 16.67 4.13
C TRP A 271 4.89 16.86 2.61
N THR A 272 5.70 16.17 1.84
CA THR A 272 5.76 16.25 0.38
C THR A 272 6.03 14.87 -0.22
N TYR A 273 6.45 14.80 -1.48
CA TYR A 273 6.86 13.57 -2.17
C TYR A 273 7.89 12.73 -1.38
N SER A 274 8.72 13.38 -0.58
CA SER A 274 9.74 12.71 0.24
C SER A 274 9.17 11.83 1.36
N ALA A 275 7.88 11.94 1.69
CA ALA A 275 7.20 11.01 2.57
C ALA A 275 7.13 9.59 1.96
N ASP A 276 6.90 9.47 0.64
CA ASP A 276 6.96 8.19 -0.06
C ASP A 276 8.38 7.60 -0.10
N ILE A 277 9.40 8.46 -0.16
CA ILE A 277 10.80 8.04 -0.11
C ILE A 277 11.15 7.44 1.27
N TRP A 278 10.66 8.06 2.35
CA TRP A 278 10.77 7.47 3.69
C TRP A 278 10.10 6.10 3.77
N ASN A 279 8.87 5.99 3.28
CA ASN A 279 8.14 4.71 3.22
C ASN A 279 8.95 3.64 2.49
N LEU A 280 9.52 4.00 1.31
CA LEU A 280 10.34 3.07 0.55
C LEU A 280 11.55 2.61 1.36
N GLY A 281 12.23 3.50 2.10
CA GLY A 281 13.35 3.15 2.98
C GLY A 281 12.96 2.10 4.04
N VAL A 282 11.81 2.27 4.69
CA VAL A 282 11.28 1.31 5.67
C VAL A 282 10.92 -0.03 5.00
N LEU A 283 10.31 0.01 3.80
CA LEU A 283 9.96 -1.19 3.02
C LEU A 283 11.20 -1.98 2.58
N ILE A 284 12.23 -1.30 2.12
CA ILE A 284 13.48 -1.95 1.70
C ILE A 284 14.09 -2.72 2.87
N TRP A 285 14.06 -2.13 4.06
CA TRP A 285 14.53 -2.80 5.28
C TRP A 285 13.76 -4.09 5.54
N ASN A 286 12.42 -4.03 5.52
CA ASN A 286 11.60 -5.22 5.71
C ASN A 286 11.89 -6.29 4.65
N MET A 287 12.03 -5.91 3.38
CA MET A 287 12.33 -6.85 2.30
C MET A 287 13.73 -7.48 2.42
N MET A 288 14.72 -6.76 2.93
CA MET A 288 16.09 -7.24 3.10
C MET A 288 16.26 -8.09 4.35
N GLU A 289 15.71 -7.63 5.49
CA GLU A 289 15.94 -8.25 6.78
C GLU A 289 14.80 -9.19 7.23
N GLY A 290 13.66 -9.20 6.52
CA GLY A 290 12.49 -10.02 6.85
C GLY A 290 11.81 -9.59 8.15
N ARG A 291 12.09 -8.38 8.64
CA ARG A 291 11.55 -7.81 9.87
C ARG A 291 11.41 -6.30 9.74
N ASP A 292 10.57 -5.73 10.58
CA ASP A 292 10.34 -4.29 10.58
C ASP A 292 11.57 -3.53 11.12
N LEU A 293 11.82 -2.34 10.57
CA LEU A 293 12.88 -1.45 11.02
C LEU A 293 12.56 -0.91 12.42
N PHE A 294 11.30 -0.49 12.61
CA PHE A 294 10.77 0.00 13.88
C PHE A 294 9.95 -1.10 14.55
N ALA A 295 10.56 -1.88 15.44
CA ALA A 295 9.95 -3.10 15.98
C ALA A 295 9.26 -2.89 17.34
N HIS A 296 9.65 -1.86 18.11
CA HIS A 296 9.19 -1.61 19.48
C HIS A 296 8.32 -0.35 19.61
N ILE A 297 7.52 -0.08 18.58
CA ILE A 297 6.64 1.10 18.47
C ILE A 297 5.27 0.91 19.13
N ARG A 298 5.17 -0.04 20.06
CA ARG A 298 3.92 -0.36 20.73
C ARG A 298 4.05 -0.19 22.23
N SER A 299 2.97 0.27 22.85
CA SER A 299 2.83 0.32 24.30
C SER A 299 2.82 -1.09 24.93
N SER A 300 2.91 -1.17 26.23
CA SER A 300 2.75 -2.42 27.00
C SER A 300 1.37 -3.09 26.81
N GLN A 301 0.37 -2.34 26.32
CA GLN A 301 -0.97 -2.84 25.98
C GLN A 301 -1.07 -3.31 24.52
N GLY A 302 -0.02 -3.12 23.72
CA GLY A 302 0.03 -3.51 22.32
C GLY A 302 -0.42 -2.43 21.32
N ASP A 303 -0.85 -1.26 21.80
CA ASP A 303 -1.27 -0.14 20.97
C ASP A 303 -0.07 0.61 20.40
N TYR A 304 -0.24 1.22 19.25
CA TYR A 304 0.78 2.07 18.64
C TYR A 304 1.12 3.27 19.54
N ASP A 305 2.41 3.49 19.80
CA ASP A 305 2.91 4.60 20.61
C ASP A 305 3.88 5.47 19.80
N VAL A 306 3.45 6.67 19.47
CA VAL A 306 4.24 7.66 18.73
C VAL A 306 5.55 8.00 19.46
N ARG A 307 5.55 8.04 20.79
CA ARG A 307 6.73 8.33 21.62
C ARG A 307 7.79 7.23 21.47
N ALA A 308 7.35 5.98 21.51
CA ALA A 308 8.22 4.83 21.30
C ALA A 308 8.77 4.81 19.85
N HIS A 309 7.97 5.18 18.87
CA HIS A 309 8.41 5.27 17.47
C HIS A 309 9.48 6.36 17.30
N LEU A 310 9.25 7.56 17.84
CA LEU A 310 10.26 8.63 17.82
C LEU A 310 11.53 8.24 18.58
N ALA A 311 11.40 7.50 19.69
CA ALA A 311 12.54 7.00 20.46
C ALA A 311 13.39 6.01 19.64
N GLU A 312 12.78 5.08 18.89
CA GLU A 312 13.52 4.20 17.97
C GLU A 312 14.16 4.98 16.81
N MET A 313 13.48 5.98 16.24
CA MET A 313 14.09 6.87 15.25
C MET A 313 15.34 7.57 15.81
N ILE A 314 15.27 8.06 17.03
CA ILE A 314 16.42 8.71 17.69
C ILE A 314 17.57 7.71 17.90
N ALA A 315 17.28 6.49 18.31
CA ALA A 315 18.30 5.46 18.48
C ALA A 315 18.99 5.09 17.17
N LEU A 316 18.24 4.99 16.07
CA LEU A 316 18.74 4.55 14.77
C LEU A 316 19.40 5.67 13.96
N LEU A 317 18.86 6.90 14.04
CA LEU A 317 19.26 8.02 13.19
C LEU A 317 19.98 9.16 13.95
N GLY A 318 20.07 9.07 15.27
CA GLY A 318 20.53 10.17 16.12
C GLY A 318 19.43 11.19 16.42
N ALA A 319 19.79 12.24 17.17
CA ALA A 319 18.84 13.29 17.54
C ALA A 319 18.34 14.07 16.30
N PRO A 320 17.05 14.47 16.27
CA PRO A 320 16.54 15.30 15.19
C PRO A 320 17.19 16.67 15.16
N PRO A 321 17.38 17.27 13.99
CA PRO A 321 17.94 18.60 13.88
C PRO A 321 16.99 19.66 14.44
N LYS A 322 17.56 20.70 15.07
CA LYS A 322 16.81 21.77 15.74
C LYS A 322 15.74 22.40 14.83
N ILE A 323 16.03 22.55 13.57
CA ILE A 323 15.08 23.13 12.59
C ILE A 323 13.77 22.31 12.50
N LEU A 324 13.83 20.98 12.64
CA LEU A 324 12.62 20.14 12.62
C LEU A 324 11.81 20.32 13.90
N ILE A 325 12.49 20.43 15.05
CA ILE A 325 11.86 20.71 16.35
C ILE A 325 11.19 22.09 16.34
N ASP A 326 11.87 23.11 15.80
CA ASP A 326 11.31 24.45 15.66
C ASP A 326 10.07 24.44 14.73
N ARG A 327 10.05 23.56 13.71
CA ARG A 327 8.85 23.32 12.87
C ARG A 327 7.72 22.67 13.66
N GLU A 328 7.97 21.64 14.49
CA GLU A 328 6.95 21.04 15.35
C GLU A 328 6.30 22.09 16.25
N ILE A 329 7.08 22.91 16.92
CA ILE A 329 6.59 23.98 17.80
C ILE A 329 5.64 24.92 17.05
N ARG A 330 5.99 25.27 15.82
CA ARG A 330 5.25 26.21 14.98
C ARG A 330 3.98 25.61 14.37
N TRP A 331 4.03 24.37 13.90
CA TRP A 331 3.01 23.80 13.01
C TRP A 331 2.11 22.75 13.66
N SER A 332 2.58 21.99 14.66
CA SER A 332 1.82 20.87 15.24
C SER A 332 0.47 21.25 15.87
N GLY A 333 0.30 22.51 16.23
CA GLY A 333 -0.95 23.07 16.75
C GLY A 333 -1.80 23.80 15.71
N VAL A 334 -1.39 23.84 14.44
CA VAL A 334 -2.17 24.48 13.37
C VAL A 334 -3.36 23.57 13.02
N LYS A 335 -4.54 24.18 12.92
CA LYS A 335 -5.76 23.45 12.56
C LYS A 335 -5.76 23.04 11.11
N TRP A 336 -6.16 21.80 10.86
CA TRP A 336 -6.45 21.28 9.53
C TRP A 336 -7.78 21.83 8.98
N SER A 337 -7.98 21.70 7.69
CA SER A 337 -9.22 22.12 7.02
C SER A 337 -10.45 21.35 7.50
N HIS A 338 -10.28 20.13 7.97
CA HIS A 338 -11.31 19.25 8.52
C HIS A 338 -10.74 18.40 9.66
N ALA A 339 -11.61 18.04 10.61
CA ALA A 339 -11.23 17.18 11.72
C ALA A 339 -11.07 15.72 11.25
N VAL A 340 -10.05 15.02 11.78
CA VAL A 340 -9.73 13.63 11.45
C VAL A 340 -9.87 12.77 12.71
N PRO A 341 -10.56 11.62 12.66
CA PRO A 341 -10.64 10.72 13.80
C PRO A 341 -9.29 10.02 14.05
N ASN A 342 -8.82 10.00 15.28
CA ASN A 342 -7.67 9.20 15.69
C ASN A 342 -8.06 7.73 15.90
N SER A 343 -7.12 6.87 16.33
CA SER A 343 -7.34 5.44 16.56
C SER A 343 -8.41 5.13 17.63
N GLU A 344 -8.71 6.09 18.52
CA GLU A 344 -9.74 5.98 19.55
C GLU A 344 -11.12 6.50 19.06
N GLY A 345 -11.20 6.99 17.83
CA GLY A 345 -12.40 7.60 17.24
C GLY A 345 -12.63 9.04 17.68
N LYS A 346 -11.69 9.67 18.40
CA LYS A 346 -11.76 11.07 18.77
C LYS A 346 -11.45 11.94 17.56
N LEU A 347 -12.34 12.89 17.24
CA LEU A 347 -12.09 13.89 16.21
C LEU A 347 -11.00 14.87 16.67
N CYS A 348 -9.92 14.96 15.91
CA CYS A 348 -8.77 15.83 16.14
C CYS A 348 -8.68 16.85 15.01
N GLU A 349 -8.39 18.10 15.38
CA GLU A 349 -8.24 19.22 14.43
C GLU A 349 -6.77 19.59 14.17
N THR A 350 -5.85 19.05 14.95
CA THR A 350 -4.40 19.36 14.88
C THR A 350 -3.56 18.09 15.01
N ALA A 351 -2.33 18.14 14.51
CA ALA A 351 -1.38 17.02 14.68
C ALA A 351 -1.08 16.73 16.16
N ARG A 352 -1.01 17.78 16.99
CA ARG A 352 -0.80 17.64 18.43
C ARG A 352 -1.91 16.87 19.12
N GLU A 353 -3.17 17.10 18.73
CA GLU A 353 -4.29 16.34 19.26
C GLU A 353 -4.29 14.90 18.77
N TYR A 354 -3.91 14.68 17.50
CA TYR A 354 -3.93 13.38 16.85
C TYR A 354 -2.80 12.46 17.32
N PHE A 355 -1.57 12.97 17.38
CA PHE A 355 -0.36 12.22 17.73
C PHE A 355 0.07 12.36 19.19
N GLY A 356 -0.47 13.33 19.95
CA GLY A 356 -0.20 13.50 21.39
C GLY A 356 1.06 14.31 21.72
N GLY A 357 1.54 15.16 20.81
CA GLY A 357 2.67 16.08 21.07
C GLY A 357 2.34 17.24 22.02
N PRO A 358 3.28 18.14 22.34
CA PRO A 358 4.65 18.18 21.81
C PRO A 358 5.54 17.07 22.39
N PHE A 359 6.56 16.66 21.62
CA PHE A 359 7.47 15.59 22.02
C PHE A 359 8.83 16.11 22.52
N PHE A 360 9.12 17.36 22.23
CA PHE A 360 10.36 18.04 22.62
C PHE A 360 10.08 19.21 23.54
N ASN A 361 10.96 19.46 24.51
CA ASN A 361 10.87 20.59 25.42
C ASN A 361 11.39 21.88 24.75
N SER A 362 11.34 23.01 25.46
CA SER A 362 11.82 24.32 24.98
C SER A 362 13.32 24.35 24.64
N GLU A 363 14.09 23.42 25.15
CA GLU A 363 15.53 23.27 24.91
C GLU A 363 15.81 22.37 23.70
N GLY A 364 14.78 21.77 23.11
CA GLY A 364 14.88 20.84 22.00
C GLY A 364 15.23 19.41 22.40
N GLU A 365 15.07 19.07 23.68
CA GLU A 365 15.35 17.74 24.17
C GLU A 365 14.09 16.87 24.12
N PHE A 366 14.24 15.61 23.69
CA PHE A 366 13.16 14.63 23.68
C PHE A 366 12.67 14.33 25.11
N MET A 367 11.38 14.50 25.38
CA MET A 367 10.81 14.42 26.73
C MET A 367 10.69 12.99 27.26
N HIS A 368 10.80 11.98 26.40
CA HIS A 368 10.65 10.56 26.73
C HIS A 368 11.98 9.81 26.54
N LYS A 369 13.08 10.34 27.10
CA LYS A 369 14.44 9.78 26.95
C LYS A 369 14.55 8.34 27.46
N ASP A 370 13.72 7.97 28.43
CA ASP A 370 13.61 6.63 29.01
C ASP A 370 13.13 5.56 27.99
N LEU A 371 12.47 5.98 26.91
CA LEU A 371 12.04 5.08 25.84
C LEU A 371 13.11 4.83 24.77
N ILE A 372 14.22 5.59 24.75
CA ILE A 372 15.27 5.45 23.73
C ILE A 372 16.06 4.15 24.00
N PRO A 373 16.03 3.17 23.06
CA PRO A 373 16.83 1.97 23.16
C PRO A 373 18.34 2.31 23.16
N THR A 374 19.09 1.78 24.12
CA THR A 374 20.53 2.07 24.28
C THR A 374 21.44 1.19 23.43
N ASP A 375 20.94 0.04 22.99
CA ASP A 375 21.65 -1.01 22.26
C ASP A 375 21.20 -1.13 20.79
N LEU A 376 20.31 -0.26 20.32
CA LEU A 376 19.81 -0.25 18.95
C LEU A 376 20.63 0.71 18.09
N ARG A 377 21.28 0.17 17.05
CA ARG A 377 22.03 0.92 16.04
C ARG A 377 21.69 0.43 14.65
N LEU A 378 21.62 1.35 13.70
CA LEU A 378 21.27 1.02 12.32
C LEU A 378 22.29 0.04 11.71
N GLU A 379 23.57 0.28 11.94
CA GLU A 379 24.67 -0.55 11.43
C GLU A 379 24.62 -1.99 11.96
N ASP A 380 24.27 -2.17 13.24
CA ASP A 380 24.21 -3.48 13.89
C ASP A 380 22.94 -4.25 13.53
N SER A 381 21.95 -3.53 13.01
CA SER A 381 20.65 -4.10 12.65
C SER A 381 20.62 -4.76 11.25
N VAL A 382 21.64 -4.56 10.40
CA VAL A 382 21.76 -5.26 9.11
C VAL A 382 22.49 -6.58 9.34
N LEU A 383 21.77 -7.68 9.19
CA LEU A 383 22.27 -9.05 9.41
C LEU A 383 22.40 -9.87 8.11
N SER A 384 21.75 -9.41 7.04
CA SER A 384 21.69 -10.15 5.76
C SER A 384 22.83 -9.82 4.80
N LEU A 385 23.66 -8.82 5.12
CA LEU A 385 24.77 -8.36 4.28
C LEU A 385 26.03 -8.18 5.10
N GLU A 386 27.19 -8.36 4.45
CA GLU A 386 28.51 -8.19 5.07
C GLU A 386 29.42 -7.33 4.19
N GLY A 387 30.54 -6.88 4.76
CA GLY A 387 31.62 -6.19 4.06
C GLY A 387 31.14 -4.97 3.26
N GLU A 388 31.58 -4.90 2.02
CA GLU A 388 31.33 -3.76 1.13
C GLU A 388 29.83 -3.64 0.75
N ASP A 389 29.13 -4.77 0.54
CA ASP A 389 27.70 -4.74 0.17
C ASP A 389 26.84 -4.18 1.33
N LYS A 390 27.16 -4.54 2.60
CA LYS A 390 26.56 -3.93 3.79
C LYS A 390 26.81 -2.42 3.85
N ARG A 391 28.05 -1.98 3.61
CA ARG A 391 28.43 -0.56 3.63
C ARG A 391 27.66 0.23 2.57
N LEU A 392 27.58 -0.29 1.35
CA LEU A 392 26.84 0.34 0.26
C LEU A 392 25.32 0.39 0.55
N PHE A 393 24.77 -0.70 1.07
CA PHE A 393 23.35 -0.76 1.46
C PHE A 393 23.02 0.28 2.54
N LEU A 394 23.83 0.37 3.59
CA LEU A 394 23.63 1.36 4.65
C LEU A 394 23.70 2.80 4.12
N ASN A 395 24.62 3.08 3.21
CA ASN A 395 24.71 4.39 2.55
C ASN A 395 23.46 4.67 1.71
N PHE A 396 22.93 3.68 1.00
CA PHE A 396 21.70 3.79 0.22
C PHE A 396 20.49 4.09 1.11
N ILE A 397 20.30 3.32 2.19
CA ILE A 397 19.19 3.51 3.13
C ILE A 397 19.25 4.89 3.82
N LYS A 398 20.43 5.35 4.23
CA LYS A 398 20.63 6.65 4.87
C LYS A 398 20.23 7.84 3.97
N GLN A 399 20.17 7.68 2.65
CA GLN A 399 19.69 8.72 1.74
C GLN A 399 18.16 8.86 1.74
N MET A 400 17.44 7.88 2.26
CA MET A 400 15.96 7.87 2.37
C MET A 400 15.52 8.14 3.81
N LEU A 401 16.22 7.60 4.80
CA LEU A 401 15.89 7.72 6.22
C LEU A 401 16.61 8.94 6.83
N GLN A 402 16.18 10.13 6.42
CA GLN A 402 16.64 11.41 6.95
C GLN A 402 15.52 12.08 7.73
N TRP A 403 15.88 12.78 8.82
CA TRP A 403 14.94 13.56 9.62
C TRP A 403 14.23 14.63 8.81
N LEU A 404 14.99 15.39 8.03
CA LEU A 404 14.46 16.47 7.21
C LEU A 404 13.99 15.92 5.85
N PRO A 405 12.74 16.18 5.45
CA PRO A 405 12.21 15.80 4.14
C PRO A 405 13.09 16.25 2.97
N GLU A 406 13.65 17.45 3.06
CA GLU A 406 14.51 18.07 2.04
C GLU A 406 15.90 17.45 1.91
N ASP A 407 16.36 16.69 2.91
CA ASP A 407 17.66 16.00 2.87
C ASP A 407 17.53 14.60 2.24
N ARG A 408 16.31 14.12 2.00
CA ARG A 408 16.07 12.85 1.31
C ARG A 408 16.27 13.01 -0.19
N LYS A 409 16.96 12.06 -0.78
CA LYS A 409 17.09 12.01 -2.24
C LYS A 409 15.76 11.67 -2.91
N THR A 410 15.57 12.21 -4.11
CA THR A 410 14.45 11.87 -4.99
C THR A 410 14.57 10.44 -5.51
N ALA A 411 13.46 9.88 -5.99
CA ALA A 411 13.44 8.55 -6.61
C ALA A 411 14.42 8.46 -7.79
N LYS A 412 14.53 9.53 -8.60
CA LYS A 412 15.46 9.63 -9.72
C LYS A 412 16.92 9.58 -9.29
N GLU A 413 17.29 10.33 -8.26
CA GLU A 413 18.67 10.34 -7.74
C GLU A 413 19.05 8.99 -7.11
N LEU A 414 18.11 8.31 -6.45
CA LEU A 414 18.33 7.00 -5.87
C LEU A 414 18.57 5.91 -6.92
N LEU A 415 18.04 6.04 -8.13
CA LEU A 415 18.31 5.12 -9.24
C LEU A 415 19.79 5.04 -9.61
N GLU A 416 20.54 6.12 -9.40
CA GLU A 416 21.97 6.20 -9.73
C GLU A 416 22.88 5.72 -8.59
N ASP A 417 22.30 5.24 -7.48
CA ASP A 417 23.09 4.84 -6.31
C ASP A 417 23.99 3.62 -6.62
N PRO A 418 25.27 3.64 -6.15
CA PRO A 418 26.23 2.57 -6.38
C PRO A 418 25.74 1.20 -5.89
N TRP A 419 24.97 1.12 -4.80
CA TRP A 419 24.45 -0.15 -4.30
C TRP A 419 23.51 -0.83 -5.30
N LEU A 420 22.65 -0.06 -5.97
CA LEU A 420 21.75 -0.60 -7.00
C LEU A 420 22.53 -1.02 -8.26
N GLN A 421 23.64 -0.35 -8.58
CA GLN A 421 24.46 -0.66 -9.75
C GLN A 421 25.43 -1.84 -9.50
N ALA A 422 25.80 -2.10 -8.25
CA ALA A 422 26.71 -3.18 -7.90
C ALA A 422 26.10 -4.55 -8.24
N LYS A 423 26.89 -5.41 -8.89
CA LYS A 423 26.52 -6.82 -9.07
C LYS A 423 26.43 -7.45 -7.69
N SER A 424 25.34 -8.15 -7.42
CA SER A 424 25.25 -8.98 -6.21
C SER A 424 26.30 -10.09 -6.31
N SER A 425 27.19 -10.15 -5.34
CA SER A 425 28.22 -11.18 -5.21
C SER A 425 27.60 -12.54 -4.89
#